data_a8f5f01eecc631b366a61ce760662a0a
#
_entry.id   a8f5f01eecc631b366a61ce760662a0a
#
_cell.length_a   1.000
_cell.length_b   1.000
_cell.length_c   1.000
_cell.angle_alpha   90.00
_cell.angle_beta   90.00
_cell.angle_gamma   90.00
#
_symmetry.space_group_name_H-M   'P 1'
#
loop_
_entity.id
_entity.type
_entity.pdbx_description
1 polymer ?
#
loop_
_entity_poly.entity_id
_entity_poly.type
_entity_poly.pdbx_seq_one_letter_code
_entity_poly.pdbx_strand_id
1 'polypeptide(L)'
;MNNIDYLLSTSAIRERSAKLYDLTLRGEGQFNLHLEKLDEVADKVIAVINEKYPLWDIPYHSRWGHFKIGGKDRVFDLLKHMQHISTQDKVRALFDLVIISVLLDAGAGAEWQYCDKEGDHYSRSEGLAVASFEMFLQGKFSSDPAAYPWRVDHEGLLSITPEKISEAFQVSSQNPLLGVEGRAALLVQLGRTLQNSDNKYFGSALRRPGLLVDYLLKEVREDKIAATQILDAVLRSLGPIWPGRISLEGVNLGDTWRHAGLGEDEAGLIPFHKLSQWLTYSLLEPMEMLGIKVEKLDELTPL
;
A
#
# COMPACT_ATOMS: atom_id res chain seq x y z
N MET A 1 -20.09 17.63 3.57
CA MET A 1 -19.41 16.38 3.12
C MET A 1 -20.51 15.35 3.00
N ASN A 2 -20.65 14.69 1.85
CA ASN A 2 -21.62 13.61 1.74
C ASN A 2 -21.11 12.39 2.55
N ASN A 3 -21.96 11.40 2.79
CA ASN A 3 -21.60 10.29 3.67
C ASN A 3 -20.49 9.40 3.10
N ILE A 4 -20.38 9.28 1.78
CA ILE A 4 -19.30 8.55 1.10
C ILE A 4 -17.97 9.25 1.31
N ASP A 5 -17.91 10.57 1.09
CA ASP A 5 -16.66 11.34 1.31
C ASP A 5 -16.22 11.29 2.77
N TYR A 6 -17.17 11.27 3.70
CA TYR A 6 -16.87 11.10 5.12
C TYR A 6 -16.27 9.71 5.37
N LEU A 7 -16.91 8.62 4.92
CA LEU A 7 -16.43 7.25 5.15
C LEU A 7 -15.09 6.95 4.47
N LEU A 8 -14.72 7.70 3.44
CA LEU A 8 -13.42 7.64 2.79
C LEU A 8 -12.41 8.64 3.39
N SER A 9 -12.55 9.04 4.64
CA SER A 9 -11.68 10.02 5.31
C SER A 9 -11.03 9.48 6.59
N THR A 10 -9.91 10.07 6.98
CA THR A 10 -9.25 9.79 8.28
C THR A 10 -10.10 10.21 9.47
N SER A 11 -10.94 11.23 9.33
CA SER A 11 -11.89 11.63 10.37
C SER A 11 -12.87 10.51 10.69
N ALA A 12 -13.45 9.86 9.66
CA ALA A 12 -14.35 8.73 9.87
C ALA A 12 -13.66 7.55 10.55
N ILE A 13 -12.40 7.25 10.19
CA ILE A 13 -11.63 6.19 10.84
C ILE A 13 -11.53 6.47 12.34
N ARG A 14 -11.10 7.69 12.73
CA ARG A 14 -10.92 8.08 14.13
C ARG A 14 -12.23 8.10 14.90
N GLU A 15 -13.25 8.75 14.36
CA GLU A 15 -14.55 8.92 15.04
C GLU A 15 -15.29 7.58 15.19
N ARG A 16 -15.25 6.71 14.17
CA ARG A 16 -15.88 5.40 14.24
C ARG A 16 -15.13 4.44 15.16
N SER A 17 -13.79 4.49 15.15
CA SER A 17 -12.96 3.73 16.10
C SER A 17 -13.18 4.18 17.54
N ALA A 18 -13.33 5.50 17.79
CA ALA A 18 -13.66 6.03 19.11
C ALA A 18 -15.00 5.46 19.62
N LYS A 19 -16.03 5.35 18.76
CA LYS A 19 -17.30 4.72 19.16
C LYS A 19 -17.15 3.24 19.54
N LEU A 20 -16.27 2.49 18.86
CA LEU A 20 -15.95 1.10 19.26
C LEU A 20 -15.22 1.06 20.59
N TYR A 21 -14.30 1.99 20.81
CA TYR A 21 -13.61 2.11 22.09
C TYR A 21 -14.59 2.39 23.23
N ASP A 22 -15.55 3.30 23.04
CA ASP A 22 -16.59 3.61 24.02
C ASP A 22 -17.49 2.41 24.33
N LEU A 23 -17.86 1.60 23.32
CA LEU A 23 -18.56 0.32 23.55
C LEU A 23 -17.74 -0.62 24.43
N THR A 24 -16.45 -0.73 24.16
CA THR A 24 -15.54 -1.59 24.92
C THR A 24 -15.38 -1.11 26.37
N LEU A 25 -15.28 0.21 26.59
CA LEU A 25 -15.24 0.79 27.94
C LEU A 25 -16.49 0.47 28.76
N ARG A 26 -17.66 0.40 28.12
CA ARG A 26 -18.92 0.02 28.79
C ARG A 26 -19.10 -1.49 28.99
N GLY A 27 -18.13 -2.31 28.53
CA GLY A 27 -18.22 -3.75 28.58
C GLY A 27 -19.21 -4.35 27.56
N GLU A 28 -19.60 -3.59 26.54
CA GLU A 28 -20.49 -4.01 25.46
C GLU A 28 -19.73 -4.57 24.24
N GLY A 29 -18.40 -4.54 24.28
CA GLY A 29 -17.50 -5.06 23.25
C GLY A 29 -17.13 -6.52 23.46
N GLN A 30 -16.35 -7.08 22.52
CA GLN A 30 -15.80 -8.44 22.61
C GLN A 30 -14.46 -8.50 23.36
N PHE A 31 -13.89 -7.35 23.73
CA PHE A 31 -12.60 -7.23 24.38
C PHE A 31 -12.75 -6.58 25.75
N ASN A 32 -11.89 -6.98 26.70
CA ASN A 32 -11.72 -6.29 27.96
C ASN A 32 -10.51 -5.36 27.87
N LEU A 33 -10.66 -4.13 28.34
CA LEU A 33 -9.58 -3.15 28.38
C LEU A 33 -8.81 -3.27 29.71
N HIS A 34 -7.50 -3.32 29.60
CA HIS A 34 -6.55 -3.35 30.71
C HIS A 34 -5.67 -2.12 30.70
N LEU A 35 -6.29 -0.96 30.93
CA LEU A 35 -5.60 0.34 30.87
C LEU A 35 -4.45 0.47 31.88
N GLU A 36 -4.52 -0.29 32.98
CA GLU A 36 -3.45 -0.41 33.99
C GLU A 36 -2.14 -1.02 33.42
N LYS A 37 -2.20 -1.63 32.22
CA LYS A 37 -1.03 -2.19 31.54
C LYS A 37 -0.38 -1.22 30.54
N LEU A 38 -0.97 -0.04 30.32
CA LEU A 38 -0.53 0.88 29.28
C LEU A 38 0.91 1.34 29.50
N ASP A 39 1.26 1.72 30.75
CA ASP A 39 2.61 2.17 31.09
C ASP A 39 3.65 1.08 30.87
N GLU A 40 3.37 -0.18 31.27
CA GLU A 40 4.24 -1.32 31.02
C GLU A 40 4.49 -1.55 29.53
N VAL A 41 3.46 -1.42 28.70
CA VAL A 41 3.57 -1.56 27.24
C VAL A 41 4.37 -0.40 26.64
N ALA A 42 4.10 0.83 27.09
CA ALA A 42 4.84 2.02 26.64
C ALA A 42 6.33 1.91 26.95
N ASP A 43 6.70 1.47 28.16
CA ASP A 43 8.09 1.28 28.55
C ASP A 43 8.80 0.25 27.67
N LYS A 44 8.13 -0.87 27.32
CA LYS A 44 8.68 -1.87 26.39
C LYS A 44 8.90 -1.30 25.00
N VAL A 45 7.96 -0.53 24.49
CA VAL A 45 8.09 0.14 23.17
C VAL A 45 9.25 1.13 23.19
N ILE A 46 9.36 1.97 24.22
CA ILE A 46 10.47 2.92 24.39
C ILE A 46 11.83 2.20 24.47
N ALA A 47 11.90 1.07 25.19
CA ALA A 47 13.12 0.29 25.26
C ALA A 47 13.56 -0.24 23.88
N VAL A 48 12.63 -0.74 23.07
CA VAL A 48 12.90 -1.18 21.69
C VAL A 48 13.32 0.00 20.81
N ILE A 49 12.69 1.16 20.94
CA ILE A 49 13.07 2.38 20.19
C ILE A 49 14.50 2.77 20.56
N ASN A 50 14.83 2.86 21.83
CA ASN A 50 16.17 3.25 22.28
C ASN A 50 17.26 2.25 21.81
N GLU A 51 16.93 0.96 21.74
CA GLU A 51 17.84 -0.06 21.21
C GLU A 51 18.05 0.06 19.70
N LYS A 52 16.97 0.19 18.93
CA LYS A 52 17.01 0.13 17.46
C LYS A 52 17.26 1.50 16.82
N TYR A 53 16.82 2.57 17.45
CA TYR A 53 16.87 3.94 16.96
C TYR A 53 17.40 4.91 18.04
N PRO A 54 18.69 4.80 18.44
CA PRO A 54 19.24 5.57 19.56
C PRO A 54 19.18 7.09 19.37
N LEU A 55 19.06 7.56 18.13
CA LEU A 55 18.87 8.98 17.78
C LEU A 55 17.38 9.37 17.59
N TRP A 56 16.48 8.43 17.81
CA TRP A 56 15.02 8.60 17.58
C TRP A 56 14.65 8.97 16.13
N ASP A 57 15.55 8.71 15.18
CA ASP A 57 15.28 8.85 13.74
C ASP A 57 14.58 7.57 13.25
N ILE A 58 13.28 7.51 13.51
CA ILE A 58 12.45 6.35 13.21
C ILE A 58 11.90 6.52 11.79
N PRO A 59 12.21 5.61 10.84
CA PRO A 59 11.71 5.69 9.49
C PRO A 59 10.19 5.47 9.45
N TYR A 60 9.55 5.92 8.37
CA TYR A 60 8.14 5.60 8.13
C TYR A 60 7.93 4.08 8.08
N HIS A 61 6.82 3.62 8.65
CA HIS A 61 6.35 2.26 8.43
C HIS A 61 5.84 2.15 6.98
N SER A 62 6.75 1.85 6.07
CA SER A 62 6.52 1.88 4.64
C SER A 62 7.10 0.64 3.94
N ARG A 63 6.77 0.44 2.68
CA ARG A 63 7.30 -0.65 1.84
C ARG A 63 8.80 -0.56 1.62
N TRP A 64 9.39 0.63 1.73
CA TRP A 64 10.81 0.87 1.46
C TRP A 64 11.74 0.12 2.41
N GLY A 65 11.36 0.00 3.68
CA GLY A 65 12.11 -0.80 4.66
C GLY A 65 12.27 -2.26 4.23
N HIS A 66 11.23 -2.84 3.64
CA HIS A 66 11.27 -4.23 3.15
C HIS A 66 12.15 -4.40 1.91
N PHE A 67 12.34 -3.38 1.10
CA PHE A 67 13.29 -3.45 -0.03
C PHE A 67 14.75 -3.37 0.41
N LYS A 68 15.02 -2.95 1.65
CA LYS A 68 16.37 -2.84 2.23
C LYS A 68 16.74 -4.03 3.12
N ILE A 69 15.88 -5.05 3.22
CA ILE A 69 16.13 -6.22 4.06
C ILE A 69 17.39 -6.99 3.62
N GLY A 70 18.03 -7.66 4.57
CA GLY A 70 19.25 -8.45 4.33
C GLY A 70 20.50 -7.61 4.07
N GLY A 71 20.50 -6.33 4.50
CA GLY A 71 21.65 -5.43 4.30
C GLY A 71 21.84 -4.94 2.86
N LYS A 72 20.85 -5.17 1.98
CA LYS A 72 20.88 -4.81 0.56
C LYS A 72 19.95 -3.62 0.31
N ASP A 73 20.46 -2.51 -0.24
CA ASP A 73 19.61 -1.40 -0.69
C ASP A 73 19.24 -1.57 -2.18
N ARG A 74 18.20 -2.39 -2.42
CA ARG A 74 17.72 -2.72 -3.78
C ARG A 74 17.21 -1.49 -4.53
N VAL A 75 16.67 -0.51 -3.80
CA VAL A 75 16.18 0.74 -4.40
C VAL A 75 17.33 1.61 -4.90
N PHE A 76 18.40 1.71 -4.11
CA PHE A 76 19.60 2.44 -4.52
C PHE A 76 20.19 1.82 -5.80
N ASP A 77 20.26 0.49 -5.87
CA ASP A 77 20.76 -0.19 -7.07
C ASP A 77 19.84 0.00 -8.28
N LEU A 78 18.53 -0.03 -8.10
CA LEU A 78 17.57 0.31 -9.15
C LEU A 78 17.77 1.74 -9.66
N LEU A 79 17.93 2.71 -8.76
CA LEU A 79 18.15 4.12 -9.13
C LEU A 79 19.46 4.34 -9.88
N LYS A 80 20.51 3.54 -9.61
CA LYS A 80 21.74 3.56 -10.42
C LYS A 80 21.49 3.14 -11.86
N HIS A 81 20.67 2.11 -12.09
CA HIS A 81 20.30 1.69 -13.44
C HIS A 81 19.50 2.78 -14.17
N MET A 82 18.73 3.55 -13.42
CA MET A 82 17.89 4.64 -13.93
C MET A 82 18.62 6.01 -14.02
N GLN A 83 19.93 6.10 -13.82
CA GLN A 83 20.64 7.39 -13.74
C GLN A 83 20.46 8.28 -14.97
N HIS A 84 20.15 7.71 -16.14
CA HIS A 84 20.00 8.40 -17.43
C HIS A 84 18.58 8.91 -17.70
N ILE A 85 17.58 8.59 -16.85
CA ILE A 85 16.21 9.07 -17.02
C ILE A 85 15.91 10.22 -16.05
N SER A 86 14.88 11.00 -16.35
CA SER A 86 14.49 12.18 -15.55
C SER A 86 14.08 11.78 -14.12
N THR A 87 14.24 12.71 -13.17
CA THR A 87 13.78 12.47 -11.78
C THR A 87 12.28 12.16 -11.74
N GLN A 88 11.47 12.84 -12.54
CA GLN A 88 10.03 12.59 -12.61
C GLN A 88 9.72 11.16 -13.11
N ASP A 89 10.45 10.67 -14.13
CA ASP A 89 10.24 9.30 -14.62
C ASP A 89 10.74 8.24 -13.63
N LYS A 90 11.82 8.53 -12.88
CA LYS A 90 12.24 7.70 -11.75
C LYS A 90 11.13 7.58 -10.71
N VAL A 91 10.54 8.70 -10.32
CA VAL A 91 9.46 8.71 -9.33
C VAL A 91 8.22 8.00 -9.85
N ARG A 92 7.84 8.15 -11.13
CA ARG A 92 6.78 7.35 -11.74
C ARG A 92 7.07 5.85 -11.64
N ALA A 93 8.31 5.42 -11.89
CA ALA A 93 8.71 4.02 -11.78
C ALA A 93 8.69 3.53 -10.32
N LEU A 94 9.08 4.37 -9.36
CA LEU A 94 8.99 4.04 -7.93
C LEU A 94 7.52 3.94 -7.45
N PHE A 95 6.64 4.80 -7.94
CA PHE A 95 5.19 4.68 -7.70
C PHE A 95 4.64 3.38 -8.28
N ASP A 96 5.01 3.02 -9.52
CA ASP A 96 4.65 1.74 -10.13
C ASP A 96 5.07 0.57 -9.24
N LEU A 97 6.34 0.53 -8.86
CA LEU A 97 6.92 -0.53 -8.01
C LEU A 97 6.19 -0.66 -6.68
N VAL A 98 6.02 0.47 -5.97
CA VAL A 98 5.43 0.47 -4.64
C VAL A 98 3.96 0.07 -4.68
N ILE A 99 3.17 0.61 -5.61
CA ILE A 99 1.76 0.25 -5.74
C ILE A 99 1.61 -1.25 -5.98
N ILE A 100 2.34 -1.83 -6.95
CA ILE A 100 2.29 -3.27 -7.22
C ILE A 100 2.74 -4.09 -6.02
N SER A 101 3.87 -3.71 -5.40
CA SER A 101 4.43 -4.47 -4.29
C SER A 101 3.52 -4.46 -3.06
N VAL A 102 2.85 -3.33 -2.77
CA VAL A 102 1.86 -3.23 -1.68
C VAL A 102 0.61 -4.05 -2.00
N LEU A 103 0.12 -4.03 -3.25
CA LEU A 103 -1.04 -4.84 -3.65
C LEU A 103 -0.76 -6.34 -3.59
N LEU A 104 0.49 -6.76 -3.81
CA LEU A 104 0.91 -8.15 -3.67
C LEU A 104 1.16 -8.58 -2.22
N ASP A 105 1.19 -7.64 -1.26
CA ASP A 105 1.41 -7.93 0.17
C ASP A 105 0.11 -8.35 0.87
N ALA A 106 -0.33 -9.55 0.57
CA ALA A 106 -1.36 -10.25 1.35
C ALA A 106 -0.69 -11.33 2.20
N GLY A 107 -1.43 -11.99 3.11
CA GLY A 107 -0.87 -13.08 3.91
C GLY A 107 -0.20 -14.17 3.05
N ALA A 108 1.08 -14.42 3.29
CA ALA A 108 1.88 -15.38 2.51
C ALA A 108 1.68 -16.84 2.95
N GLY A 109 1.14 -17.04 4.14
CA GLY A 109 1.17 -18.33 4.83
C GLY A 109 2.42 -18.46 5.70
N ALA A 110 2.50 -19.55 6.48
CA ALA A 110 3.59 -19.75 7.43
C ALA A 110 4.83 -20.41 6.79
N GLU A 111 4.65 -21.11 5.68
CA GLU A 111 5.68 -22.00 5.11
C GLU A 111 6.43 -21.34 3.93
N TRP A 112 5.78 -20.42 3.22
CA TRP A 112 6.35 -19.82 2.04
C TRP A 112 7.57 -18.94 2.33
N GLN A 113 8.61 -19.10 1.50
CA GLN A 113 9.82 -18.28 1.49
C GLN A 113 10.22 -17.94 0.06
N TYR A 114 10.85 -16.79 -0.10
CA TYR A 114 11.51 -16.40 -1.35
C TYR A 114 13.02 -16.50 -1.17
N CYS A 115 13.71 -17.18 -2.10
CA CYS A 115 15.16 -17.26 -2.15
C CYS A 115 15.69 -16.29 -3.23
N ASP A 116 16.51 -15.33 -2.85
CA ASP A 116 17.12 -14.42 -3.83
C ASP A 116 18.30 -15.08 -4.56
N LYS A 117 18.86 -14.37 -5.53
CA LYS A 117 19.97 -14.88 -6.37
C LYS A 117 21.28 -15.12 -5.59
N GLU A 118 21.42 -14.53 -4.42
CA GLU A 118 22.56 -14.75 -3.51
C GLU A 118 22.32 -15.94 -2.57
N GLY A 119 21.13 -16.53 -2.55
CA GLY A 119 20.75 -17.65 -1.71
C GLY A 119 20.19 -17.26 -0.36
N ASP A 120 19.90 -15.98 -0.11
CA ASP A 120 19.25 -15.50 1.10
C ASP A 120 17.74 -15.76 1.05
N HIS A 121 17.18 -16.20 2.19
CA HIS A 121 15.76 -16.54 2.30
C HIS A 121 14.98 -15.46 3.05
N TYR A 122 13.85 -15.06 2.49
CA TYR A 122 12.93 -14.05 3.05
C TYR A 122 11.51 -14.62 3.11
N SER A 123 10.80 -14.36 4.19
CA SER A 123 9.43 -14.82 4.39
C SER A 123 8.47 -13.65 4.61
N ARG A 124 7.17 -13.92 4.68
CA ARG A 124 6.13 -12.92 4.97
C ARG A 124 6.25 -11.67 4.09
N SER A 125 6.02 -10.48 4.66
CA SER A 125 6.06 -9.19 3.92
C SER A 125 7.41 -8.89 3.30
N GLU A 126 8.52 -9.26 3.95
CA GLU A 126 9.87 -9.09 3.41
C GLU A 126 10.07 -9.96 2.16
N GLY A 127 9.69 -11.23 2.22
CA GLY A 127 9.75 -12.13 1.07
C GLY A 127 8.89 -11.65 -0.09
N LEU A 128 7.64 -11.21 0.19
CA LEU A 128 6.74 -10.65 -0.82
C LEU A 128 7.31 -9.37 -1.44
N ALA A 129 8.00 -8.55 -0.65
CA ALA A 129 8.68 -7.35 -1.15
C ALA A 129 9.79 -7.71 -2.13
N VAL A 130 10.69 -8.62 -1.73
CA VAL A 130 11.83 -9.02 -2.56
C VAL A 130 11.33 -9.68 -3.85
N ALA A 131 10.38 -10.62 -3.77
CA ALA A 131 9.80 -11.30 -4.95
C ALA A 131 9.15 -10.30 -5.92
N SER A 132 8.33 -9.38 -5.43
CA SER A 132 7.68 -8.37 -6.27
C SER A 132 8.67 -7.37 -6.87
N PHE A 133 9.73 -7.03 -6.14
CA PHE A 133 10.82 -6.19 -6.62
C PHE A 133 11.57 -6.86 -7.77
N GLU A 134 11.97 -8.12 -7.61
CA GLU A 134 12.66 -8.88 -8.65
C GLU A 134 11.78 -9.07 -9.89
N MET A 135 10.47 -9.33 -9.70
CA MET A 135 9.51 -9.42 -10.80
C MET A 135 9.40 -8.09 -11.56
N PHE A 136 9.44 -6.95 -10.86
CA PHE A 136 9.49 -5.62 -11.45
C PHE A 136 10.78 -5.38 -12.23
N LEU A 137 11.95 -5.71 -11.65
CA LEU A 137 13.25 -5.58 -12.32
C LEU A 137 13.32 -6.38 -13.64
N GLN A 138 12.66 -7.53 -13.69
CA GLN A 138 12.57 -8.37 -14.89
C GLN A 138 11.58 -7.85 -15.94
N GLY A 139 10.93 -6.70 -15.70
CA GLY A 139 9.95 -6.09 -16.60
C GLY A 139 8.66 -6.89 -16.76
N LYS A 140 8.32 -7.79 -15.82
CA LYS A 140 7.16 -8.70 -15.93
C LYS A 140 5.80 -7.97 -15.89
N PHE A 141 5.78 -6.69 -15.53
CA PHE A 141 4.58 -5.84 -15.49
C PHE A 141 4.49 -4.86 -16.67
N SER A 142 5.50 -4.86 -17.56
CA SER A 142 5.55 -4.01 -18.74
C SER A 142 5.07 -4.78 -19.97
N SER A 143 4.31 -4.11 -20.83
CA SER A 143 3.93 -4.63 -22.15
C SER A 143 5.08 -4.61 -23.15
N ASP A 144 6.09 -3.75 -22.92
CA ASP A 144 7.32 -3.65 -23.70
C ASP A 144 8.54 -3.58 -22.77
N PRO A 145 8.98 -4.72 -22.20
CA PRO A 145 10.09 -4.74 -21.26
C PRO A 145 11.45 -4.44 -21.90
N ALA A 146 11.56 -4.55 -23.22
CA ALA A 146 12.80 -4.23 -23.92
C ALA A 146 13.04 -2.70 -23.96
N ALA A 147 11.99 -1.93 -24.21
CA ALA A 147 12.07 -0.45 -24.23
C ALA A 147 11.84 0.16 -22.85
N TYR A 148 11.00 -0.45 -22.02
CA TYR A 148 10.54 0.09 -20.73
C TYR A 148 10.56 -0.97 -19.62
N PRO A 149 11.72 -1.46 -19.22
CA PRO A 149 11.85 -2.56 -18.24
C PRO A 149 11.29 -2.18 -16.85
N TRP A 150 11.39 -0.90 -16.44
CA TRP A 150 10.99 -0.42 -15.14
C TRP A 150 9.65 0.34 -15.18
N ARG A 151 8.68 -0.24 -15.88
CA ARG A 151 7.33 0.31 -16.00
C ARG A 151 6.29 -0.76 -15.69
N VAL A 152 5.21 -0.32 -15.06
CA VAL A 152 3.96 -1.09 -14.98
C VAL A 152 2.96 -0.42 -15.91
N ASP A 153 2.30 -1.17 -16.77
CA ASP A 153 1.24 -0.64 -17.62
C ASP A 153 0.04 -1.60 -17.70
N HIS A 154 -1.08 -1.09 -18.19
CA HIS A 154 -2.34 -1.83 -18.18
C HIS A 154 -2.27 -3.15 -18.98
N GLU A 155 -1.58 -3.19 -20.12
CA GLU A 155 -1.46 -4.40 -20.95
C GLU A 155 -0.57 -5.44 -20.25
N GLY A 156 0.54 -5.02 -19.66
CA GLY A 156 1.40 -5.87 -18.84
C GLY A 156 0.62 -6.48 -17.68
N LEU A 157 -0.19 -5.68 -16.98
CA LEU A 157 -1.02 -6.15 -15.87
C LEU A 157 -2.14 -7.11 -16.34
N LEU A 158 -2.80 -6.85 -17.47
CA LEU A 158 -3.81 -7.74 -18.03
C LEU A 158 -3.26 -9.09 -18.44
N SER A 159 -1.94 -9.18 -18.70
CA SER A 159 -1.25 -10.43 -19.05
C SER A 159 -0.87 -11.29 -17.84
N ILE A 160 -1.07 -10.80 -16.60
CA ILE A 160 -0.70 -11.54 -15.38
C ILE A 160 -1.64 -12.72 -15.19
N THR A 161 -1.06 -13.88 -14.89
CA THR A 161 -1.78 -15.12 -14.55
C THR A 161 -1.28 -15.69 -13.22
N PRO A 162 -2.04 -16.60 -12.59
CA PRO A 162 -1.58 -17.31 -11.40
C PRO A 162 -0.25 -18.04 -11.60
N GLU A 163 -0.01 -18.61 -12.79
CA GLU A 163 1.22 -19.33 -13.14
C GLU A 163 2.42 -18.36 -13.16
N LYS A 164 2.26 -17.17 -13.74
CA LYS A 164 3.31 -16.14 -13.75
C LYS A 164 3.67 -15.67 -12.34
N ILE A 165 2.66 -15.51 -11.47
CA ILE A 165 2.91 -15.19 -10.06
C ILE A 165 3.62 -16.38 -9.38
N SER A 166 3.15 -17.61 -9.59
CA SER A 166 3.75 -18.80 -9.00
C SER A 166 5.21 -18.96 -9.40
N GLU A 167 5.53 -18.78 -10.69
CA GLU A 167 6.91 -18.80 -11.18
C GLU A 167 7.78 -17.73 -10.53
N ALA A 168 7.33 -16.45 -10.57
CA ALA A 168 8.08 -15.33 -10.05
C ALA A 168 8.26 -15.38 -8.52
N PHE A 169 7.30 -15.97 -7.79
CA PHE A 169 7.33 -16.11 -6.33
C PHE A 169 7.82 -17.48 -5.87
N GLN A 170 8.37 -18.29 -6.78
CA GLN A 170 8.96 -19.62 -6.48
C GLN A 170 7.99 -20.56 -5.76
N VAL A 171 6.72 -20.52 -6.16
CA VAL A 171 5.67 -21.34 -5.54
C VAL A 171 5.77 -22.78 -6.01
N SER A 172 5.69 -23.72 -5.08
CA SER A 172 5.66 -25.15 -5.34
C SER A 172 4.88 -25.90 -4.25
N SER A 173 4.73 -27.21 -4.40
CA SER A 173 4.12 -28.04 -3.36
C SER A 173 4.91 -28.04 -2.03
N GLN A 174 6.23 -27.78 -2.10
CA GLN A 174 7.12 -27.67 -0.92
C GLN A 174 7.29 -26.21 -0.44
N ASN A 175 6.81 -25.23 -1.21
CA ASN A 175 6.90 -23.82 -0.90
C ASN A 175 5.57 -23.12 -1.24
N PRO A 176 4.47 -23.46 -0.53
CA PRO A 176 3.12 -23.03 -0.90
C PRO A 176 2.87 -21.56 -0.48
N LEU A 177 2.57 -20.70 -1.46
CA LEU A 177 2.11 -19.33 -1.24
C LEU A 177 0.59 -19.29 -1.21
N LEU A 178 0.00 -18.78 -0.13
CA LEU A 178 -1.46 -18.61 -0.05
C LEU A 178 -1.92 -17.44 -0.95
N GLY A 179 -3.06 -17.61 -1.61
CA GLY A 179 -3.76 -16.54 -2.33
C GLY A 179 -3.11 -16.10 -3.65
N VAL A 180 -2.47 -16.99 -4.36
CA VAL A 180 -1.86 -16.73 -5.69
C VAL A 180 -2.90 -16.21 -6.68
N GLU A 181 -4.05 -16.87 -6.79
CA GLU A 181 -5.15 -16.49 -7.67
C GLU A 181 -5.68 -15.09 -7.36
N GLY A 182 -5.82 -14.79 -6.06
CA GLY A 182 -6.27 -13.47 -5.58
C GLY A 182 -5.30 -12.36 -5.95
N ARG A 183 -3.98 -12.61 -5.85
CA ARG A 183 -2.95 -11.67 -6.27
C ARG A 183 -3.00 -11.40 -7.77
N ALA A 184 -3.07 -12.45 -8.58
CA ALA A 184 -3.18 -12.31 -10.03
C ALA A 184 -4.46 -11.55 -10.41
N ALA A 185 -5.61 -11.91 -9.83
CA ALA A 185 -6.88 -11.25 -10.09
C ALA A 185 -6.85 -9.76 -9.72
N LEU A 186 -6.20 -9.38 -8.60
CA LEU A 186 -6.07 -7.99 -8.17
C LEU A 186 -5.24 -7.16 -9.16
N LEU A 187 -4.13 -7.71 -9.66
CA LEU A 187 -3.30 -7.01 -10.67
C LEU A 187 -4.04 -6.87 -12.01
N VAL A 188 -4.76 -7.91 -12.45
CA VAL A 188 -5.61 -7.84 -13.65
C VAL A 188 -6.70 -6.79 -13.47
N GLN A 189 -7.32 -6.71 -12.29
CA GLN A 189 -8.33 -5.69 -12.00
C GLN A 189 -7.75 -4.28 -12.00
N LEU A 190 -6.53 -4.10 -11.50
CA LEU A 190 -5.80 -2.83 -11.66
C LEU A 190 -5.61 -2.50 -13.15
N GLY A 191 -5.16 -3.45 -13.96
CA GLY A 191 -5.02 -3.28 -15.41
C GLY A 191 -6.32 -2.80 -16.08
N ARG A 192 -7.47 -3.39 -15.72
CA ARG A 192 -8.80 -2.96 -16.19
C ARG A 192 -9.15 -1.55 -15.73
N THR A 193 -8.85 -1.22 -14.48
CA THR A 193 -9.09 0.13 -13.93
C THR A 193 -8.27 1.19 -14.67
N LEU A 194 -7.01 0.88 -14.99
CA LEU A 194 -6.14 1.74 -15.79
C LEU A 194 -6.61 1.89 -17.24
N GLN A 195 -7.23 0.87 -17.79
CA GLN A 195 -7.77 0.88 -19.16
C GLN A 195 -8.95 1.83 -19.30
N ASN A 196 -9.69 2.11 -18.23
CA ASN A 196 -10.83 3.02 -18.25
C ASN A 196 -10.35 4.45 -18.52
N SER A 197 -10.75 5.03 -19.65
CA SER A 197 -10.35 6.35 -20.14
C SER A 197 -10.78 7.51 -19.22
N ASP A 198 -11.82 7.30 -18.40
CA ASP A 198 -12.40 8.33 -17.54
C ASP A 198 -11.65 8.47 -16.21
N ASN A 199 -10.62 7.66 -15.98
CA ASN A 199 -9.85 7.71 -14.76
C ASN A 199 -8.86 8.89 -14.76
N LYS A 200 -9.26 9.96 -14.07
CA LYS A 200 -8.47 11.21 -13.95
C LYS A 200 -7.10 11.04 -13.26
N TYR A 201 -6.92 9.95 -12.50
CA TYR A 201 -5.73 9.74 -11.68
C TYR A 201 -4.53 9.17 -12.46
N PHE A 202 -4.80 8.37 -13.53
CA PHE A 202 -3.76 7.59 -14.19
C PHE A 202 -3.49 8.04 -15.64
N GLY A 203 -4.06 9.17 -16.05
CA GLY A 203 -3.90 9.70 -17.42
C GLY A 203 -4.46 8.76 -18.50
N SER A 204 -4.66 9.30 -19.70
CA SER A 204 -5.27 8.56 -20.81
C SER A 204 -4.25 7.90 -21.76
N ALA A 205 -3.02 8.43 -21.83
CA ALA A 205 -2.07 8.01 -22.86
C ALA A 205 -1.24 6.78 -22.47
N LEU A 206 -0.66 6.77 -21.27
CA LEU A 206 0.27 5.70 -20.82
C LEU A 206 -0.38 4.66 -19.90
N ARG A 207 -1.52 4.98 -19.30
CA ARG A 207 -2.33 4.04 -18.47
C ARG A 207 -1.50 3.19 -17.51
N ARG A 208 -0.75 3.87 -16.62
CA ARG A 208 0.15 3.24 -15.65
C ARG A 208 -0.10 3.76 -14.23
N PRO A 209 0.07 2.93 -13.18
CA PRO A 209 -0.19 3.35 -11.79
C PRO A 209 0.69 4.53 -11.37
N GLY A 210 1.93 4.57 -11.85
CA GLY A 210 2.90 5.62 -11.55
C GLY A 210 2.46 7.03 -11.95
N LEU A 211 1.48 7.17 -12.86
CA LEU A 211 0.91 8.49 -13.20
C LEU A 211 0.07 9.10 -12.07
N LEU A 212 -0.19 8.36 -10.99
CA LEU A 212 -0.78 8.93 -9.78
C LEU A 212 0.05 10.10 -9.25
N VAL A 213 1.39 10.06 -9.40
CA VAL A 213 2.23 11.20 -9.01
C VAL A 213 1.92 12.46 -9.82
N ASP A 214 1.65 12.33 -11.13
CA ASP A 214 1.31 13.48 -11.97
C ASP A 214 -0.04 14.11 -11.59
N TYR A 215 -0.97 13.30 -11.09
CA TYR A 215 -2.20 13.80 -10.49
C TYR A 215 -1.90 14.56 -9.19
N LEU A 216 -1.12 13.96 -8.27
CA LEU A 216 -0.77 14.56 -6.99
C LEU A 216 -0.01 15.88 -7.15
N LEU A 217 0.87 16.00 -8.16
CA LEU A 217 1.60 17.23 -8.45
C LEU A 217 0.68 18.41 -8.80
N LYS A 218 -0.53 18.17 -9.30
CA LYS A 218 -1.52 19.24 -9.53
C LYS A 218 -2.13 19.78 -8.23
N GLU A 219 -2.10 18.96 -7.18
CA GLU A 219 -2.60 19.31 -5.84
C GLU A 219 -1.54 20.00 -4.98
N VAL A 220 -0.25 19.92 -5.37
CA VAL A 220 0.86 20.58 -4.67
C VAL A 220 0.70 22.10 -4.68
N ARG A 221 0.93 22.72 -3.52
CA ARG A 221 0.97 24.18 -3.34
C ARG A 221 2.23 24.54 -2.55
N GLU A 222 3.01 25.48 -3.06
CA GLU A 222 4.25 25.93 -2.41
C GLU A 222 5.19 24.75 -2.03
N ASP A 223 5.36 23.81 -2.96
CA ASP A 223 6.13 22.58 -2.79
C ASP A 223 5.65 21.70 -1.62
N LYS A 224 4.37 21.78 -1.26
CA LYS A 224 3.76 21.02 -0.16
C LYS A 224 2.48 20.32 -0.59
N ILE A 225 2.22 19.17 0.04
CA ILE A 225 0.96 18.43 -0.08
C ILE A 225 0.59 17.82 1.27
N ALA A 226 -0.70 17.77 1.62
CA ALA A 226 -1.14 17.08 2.83
C ALA A 226 -1.17 15.56 2.62
N ALA A 227 -0.74 14.78 3.62
CA ALA A 227 -0.80 13.32 3.58
C ALA A 227 -2.22 12.79 3.34
N THR A 228 -3.24 13.48 3.85
CA THR A 228 -4.65 13.16 3.63
C THR A 228 -5.10 13.33 2.17
N GLN A 229 -4.48 14.23 1.39
CA GLN A 229 -4.74 14.37 -0.04
C GLN A 229 -4.16 13.18 -0.83
N ILE A 230 -3.00 12.67 -0.41
CA ILE A 230 -2.42 11.45 -0.99
C ILE A 230 -3.33 10.25 -0.69
N LEU A 231 -3.80 10.12 0.56
CA LEU A 231 -4.72 9.07 0.95
C LEU A 231 -6.05 9.13 0.17
N ASP A 232 -6.64 10.31 0.02
CA ASP A 232 -7.86 10.51 -0.78
C ASP A 232 -7.65 10.05 -2.23
N ALA A 233 -6.51 10.44 -2.84
CA ALA A 233 -6.17 10.00 -4.18
C ALA A 233 -6.00 8.47 -4.27
N VAL A 234 -5.35 7.83 -3.30
CA VAL A 234 -5.20 6.37 -3.21
C VAL A 234 -6.56 5.69 -3.07
N LEU A 235 -7.41 6.13 -2.14
CA LEU A 235 -8.72 5.53 -1.91
C LEU A 235 -9.63 5.61 -3.14
N ARG A 236 -9.65 6.77 -3.81
CA ARG A 236 -10.51 6.99 -4.97
C ARG A 236 -9.99 6.35 -6.25
N SER A 237 -8.66 6.35 -6.45
CA SER A 237 -8.05 5.80 -7.66
C SER A 237 -8.02 4.26 -7.65
N LEU A 238 -7.74 3.66 -6.49
CA LEU A 238 -7.61 2.21 -6.33
C LEU A 238 -8.87 1.55 -5.74
N GLY A 239 -9.85 2.31 -5.27
CA GLY A 239 -11.11 1.76 -4.75
C GLY A 239 -11.76 0.72 -5.67
N PRO A 240 -11.84 0.94 -6.99
CA PRO A 240 -12.47 0.00 -7.93
C PRO A 240 -11.75 -1.35 -8.09
N ILE A 241 -10.50 -1.49 -7.64
CA ILE A 241 -9.75 -2.75 -7.78
C ILE A 241 -10.11 -3.78 -6.70
N TRP A 242 -10.62 -3.33 -5.57
CA TRP A 242 -10.93 -4.22 -4.45
C TRP A 242 -12.24 -4.96 -4.69
N PRO A 243 -12.34 -6.25 -4.32
CA PRO A 243 -13.64 -6.91 -4.25
C PRO A 243 -14.52 -6.17 -3.24
N GLY A 244 -15.57 -5.51 -3.73
CA GLY A 244 -16.48 -4.71 -2.91
C GLY A 244 -17.18 -5.56 -1.87
N ARG A 245 -16.98 -5.26 -0.57
CA ARG A 245 -17.74 -5.86 0.53
C ARG A 245 -18.96 -5.02 0.84
N ILE A 246 -18.78 -3.70 0.90
CA ILE A 246 -19.81 -2.72 1.18
C ILE A 246 -19.72 -1.63 0.13
N SER A 247 -20.84 -1.35 -0.51
CA SER A 247 -20.98 -0.24 -1.44
C SER A 247 -22.13 0.66 -0.98
N LEU A 248 -21.95 1.96 -1.13
CA LEU A 248 -22.96 2.98 -0.87
C LEU A 248 -23.15 3.79 -2.14
N GLU A 249 -24.39 3.89 -2.63
CA GLU A 249 -24.72 4.61 -3.88
C GLU A 249 -23.83 4.19 -5.08
N GLY A 250 -23.49 2.90 -5.16
CA GLY A 250 -22.62 2.35 -6.22
C GLY A 250 -21.12 2.59 -6.03
N VAL A 251 -20.71 3.28 -4.97
CA VAL A 251 -19.28 3.49 -4.63
C VAL A 251 -18.81 2.41 -3.67
N ASN A 252 -17.75 1.71 -4.05
CA ASN A 252 -17.09 0.74 -3.17
C ASN A 252 -16.38 1.47 -2.04
N LEU A 253 -16.70 1.13 -0.78
CA LEU A 253 -16.13 1.74 0.41
C LEU A 253 -14.79 1.09 0.85
N GLY A 254 -14.23 0.17 0.06
CA GLY A 254 -12.93 -0.45 0.35
C GLY A 254 -12.91 -1.22 1.67
N ASP A 255 -11.92 -0.93 2.52
CA ASP A 255 -11.74 -1.57 3.83
C ASP A 255 -12.67 -0.94 4.89
N THR A 256 -13.97 -1.10 4.65
CA THR A 256 -15.05 -0.67 5.55
C THR A 256 -15.84 -1.90 6.00
N TRP A 257 -16.15 -1.96 7.27
CA TRP A 257 -16.84 -3.09 7.91
C TRP A 257 -18.10 -2.63 8.62
N ARG A 258 -18.99 -3.55 8.90
CA ARG A 258 -20.19 -3.29 9.72
C ARG A 258 -19.99 -3.88 11.10
N HIS A 259 -20.33 -3.09 12.13
CA HIS A 259 -20.33 -3.54 13.52
C HIS A 259 -21.72 -3.40 14.12
N ALA A 260 -22.32 -4.54 14.48
CA ALA A 260 -23.72 -4.59 14.96
C ALA A 260 -23.98 -3.73 16.21
N GLY A 261 -22.99 -3.59 17.10
CA GLY A 261 -23.08 -2.76 18.31
C GLY A 261 -23.22 -1.24 18.03
N LEU A 262 -22.99 -0.78 16.78
CA LEU A 262 -23.16 0.62 16.38
C LEU A 262 -24.40 0.85 15.51
N GLY A 263 -25.15 -0.21 15.18
CA GLY A 263 -26.36 -0.16 14.38
C GLY A 263 -26.25 -0.91 13.05
N GLU A 264 -27.42 -1.16 12.44
CA GLU A 264 -27.51 -1.85 11.16
C GLU A 264 -27.50 -0.92 9.94
N ASP A 265 -27.67 0.37 10.16
CA ASP A 265 -27.64 1.44 9.16
C ASP A 265 -26.19 1.90 8.87
N GLU A 266 -26.06 3.07 8.26
CA GLU A 266 -24.76 3.67 7.96
C GLU A 266 -23.95 4.05 9.22
N ALA A 267 -24.63 4.21 10.38
CA ALA A 267 -23.95 4.45 11.65
C ALA A 267 -23.08 3.25 12.08
N GLY A 268 -23.47 2.04 11.69
CA GLY A 268 -22.72 0.81 11.91
C GLY A 268 -21.52 0.61 10.97
N LEU A 269 -21.30 1.48 9.99
CA LEU A 269 -20.16 1.37 9.06
C LEU A 269 -18.88 1.95 9.68
N ILE A 270 -17.82 1.15 9.68
CA ILE A 270 -16.53 1.48 10.29
C ILE A 270 -15.44 1.30 9.25
N PRO A 271 -14.88 2.39 8.74
CA PRO A 271 -13.73 2.32 7.86
C PRO A 271 -12.42 2.15 8.66
N PHE A 272 -11.50 1.35 8.12
CA PHE A 272 -10.13 1.22 8.60
C PHE A 272 -9.13 1.72 7.57
N HIS A 273 -9.32 1.36 6.30
CA HIS A 273 -8.46 1.73 5.18
C HIS A 273 -6.96 1.47 5.44
N LYS A 274 -6.66 0.41 6.20
CA LYS A 274 -5.30 0.14 6.69
C LYS A 274 -4.29 0.03 5.54
N LEU A 275 -4.57 -0.81 4.54
CA LEU A 275 -3.65 -1.01 3.41
C LEU A 275 -3.47 0.27 2.59
N SER A 276 -4.53 1.05 2.39
CA SER A 276 -4.46 2.32 1.68
C SER A 276 -3.63 3.36 2.44
N GLN A 277 -3.71 3.39 3.77
CA GLN A 277 -2.84 4.24 4.58
C GLN A 277 -1.39 3.78 4.52
N TRP A 278 -1.13 2.47 4.57
CA TRP A 278 0.22 1.94 4.43
C TRP A 278 0.82 2.24 3.05
N LEU A 279 0.01 2.14 2.00
CA LEU A 279 0.42 2.59 0.66
C LEU A 279 0.73 4.09 0.67
N THR A 280 -0.11 4.92 1.32
CA THR A 280 0.14 6.36 1.44
C THR A 280 1.50 6.63 2.08
N TYR A 281 1.84 6.01 3.21
CA TYR A 281 3.18 6.12 3.81
C TYR A 281 4.29 5.68 2.84
N SER A 282 4.02 4.69 2.01
CA SER A 282 4.99 4.20 1.02
C SER A 282 5.14 5.13 -0.21
N LEU A 283 4.26 6.10 -0.39
CA LEU A 283 4.38 7.11 -1.45
C LEU A 283 5.09 8.40 -1.00
N LEU A 284 5.38 8.56 0.30
CA LEU A 284 5.99 9.78 0.85
C LEU A 284 7.41 9.98 0.32
N GLU A 285 8.28 8.97 0.48
CA GLU A 285 9.70 9.06 0.09
C GLU A 285 9.88 9.37 -1.41
N PRO A 286 9.12 8.77 -2.36
CA PRO A 286 9.17 9.20 -3.74
C PRO A 286 8.70 10.64 -4.00
N MET A 287 7.73 11.16 -3.23
CA MET A 287 7.32 12.57 -3.34
C MET A 287 8.45 13.50 -2.85
N GLU A 288 9.13 13.14 -1.77
CA GLU A 288 10.28 13.88 -1.24
C GLU A 288 11.44 13.94 -2.26
N MET A 289 11.63 12.90 -3.08
CA MET A 289 12.62 12.92 -4.18
C MET A 289 12.33 13.99 -5.25
N LEU A 290 11.09 14.47 -5.35
CA LEU A 290 10.71 15.61 -6.23
C LEU A 290 10.84 16.96 -5.51
N GLY A 291 11.33 16.98 -4.27
CA GLY A 291 11.40 18.19 -3.46
C GLY A 291 10.05 18.58 -2.84
N ILE A 292 9.05 17.70 -2.88
CA ILE A 292 7.72 17.96 -2.32
C ILE A 292 7.71 17.56 -0.84
N LYS A 293 7.42 18.53 0.02
CA LYS A 293 7.24 18.29 1.46
C LYS A 293 5.84 17.75 1.72
N VAL A 294 5.76 16.56 2.32
CA VAL A 294 4.46 16.04 2.78
C VAL A 294 4.20 16.53 4.22
N GLU A 295 3.06 17.17 4.42
CA GLU A 295 2.64 17.74 5.70
C GLU A 295 1.42 16.98 6.26
N LYS A 296 1.06 17.25 7.52
CA LYS A 296 -0.13 16.69 8.19
C LYS A 296 -0.13 15.16 8.29
N LEU A 297 1.03 14.59 8.56
CA LEU A 297 1.16 13.14 8.79
C LEU A 297 0.38 12.66 10.02
N ASP A 298 0.23 13.53 11.03
CA ASP A 298 -0.56 13.31 12.23
C ASP A 298 -2.07 13.21 11.96
N GLU A 299 -2.53 13.68 10.81
CA GLU A 299 -3.92 13.46 10.35
C GLU A 299 -4.16 12.04 9.82
N LEU A 300 -3.12 11.29 9.42
CA LEU A 300 -3.21 9.85 9.16
C LEU A 300 -3.35 9.10 10.50
N THR A 301 -3.87 7.87 10.45
CA THR A 301 -3.95 7.06 11.66
C THR A 301 -2.72 6.17 11.82
N PRO A 302 -2.32 5.82 13.06
CA PRO A 302 -1.27 4.81 13.29
C PRO A 302 -1.64 3.46 12.66
N LEU A 303 -0.62 2.72 12.23
CA LEU A 303 -0.76 1.41 11.58
C LEU A 303 -0.17 0.28 12.43
#